data_c5d5ef7a25c501320c49dd70f33e3d94
#
_entry.id   c5d5ef7a25c501320c49dd70f33e3d94
#
_cell.length_a   1.000
_cell.length_b   1.000
_cell.length_c   1.000
_cell.angle_alpha   90.00
_cell.angle_beta   90.00
_cell.angle_gamma   90.00
#
_symmetry.space_group_name_H-M   'P 1'
#
loop_
_entity.id
_entity.type
_entity.pdbx_description
1 polymer ?
#
loop_
_entity_poly.entity_id
_entity_poly.type
_entity_poly.pdbx_seq_one_letter_code
_entity_poly.pdbx_strand_id
1 'polypeptide(L)'
;FRYRNPIHGCGVWAPSIRYHEGTYYVCFPMPDEGIYMTTTKDPFGKWSEPVNIRPGAGWIDPCPFWDDDGKAYLVAGVAKSRIGYKSVLHMVEMQPDGMGLIGDEVKIFDGNENDQVTIEGPKMYKRNGWYYIFAPAGGVKTGWQTVLRSKNVFGPYEYKVCLLYTSPS
;
A
#
# COMPACT_ATOMS: atom_id res chain seq x y z
N PHE A 1 -3.08 -15.56 20.72
CA PHE A 1 -2.88 -15.63 19.26
C PHE A 1 -4.17 -16.09 18.62
N ARG A 2 -4.70 -15.31 17.64
CA ARG A 2 -5.97 -15.59 16.96
C ARG A 2 -5.89 -16.85 16.09
N TYR A 3 -4.70 -17.20 15.60
CA TYR A 3 -4.45 -18.41 14.82
C TYR A 3 -3.60 -19.38 15.62
N ARG A 4 -4.25 -20.21 16.45
CA ARG A 4 -3.56 -21.33 17.13
C ARG A 4 -3.11 -22.41 16.14
N ASN A 5 -3.84 -22.55 15.03
CA ASN A 5 -3.47 -23.43 13.93
C ASN A 5 -3.22 -22.57 12.69
N PRO A 6 -2.04 -22.65 12.06
CA PRO A 6 -1.74 -21.93 10.82
C PRO A 6 -2.75 -22.30 9.72
N ILE A 7 -3.37 -21.28 9.12
CA ILE A 7 -4.22 -21.46 7.95
C ILE A 7 -3.48 -20.84 6.77
N HIS A 8 -3.24 -21.63 5.73
CA HIS A 8 -2.54 -21.15 4.54
C HIS A 8 -3.25 -19.95 3.91
N GLY A 9 -2.48 -18.91 3.59
CA GLY A 9 -2.99 -17.68 2.99
C GLY A 9 -3.74 -16.74 3.96
N CYS A 10 -3.77 -17.03 5.26
CA CYS A 10 -4.29 -16.14 6.30
C CYS A 10 -3.14 -15.48 7.09
N GLY A 11 -3.48 -14.48 7.88
CA GLY A 11 -2.53 -13.74 8.70
C GLY A 11 -1.94 -12.52 8.01
N VAL A 12 -0.73 -12.14 8.39
CA VAL A 12 -0.05 -10.94 7.89
C VAL A 12 0.53 -11.20 6.50
N TRP A 13 0.21 -10.30 5.55
CA TRP A 13 0.80 -10.27 4.21
C TRP A 13 1.84 -9.14 4.13
N ALA A 14 2.24 -8.74 2.92
CA ALA A 14 3.34 -7.83 2.67
C ALA A 14 3.23 -6.47 3.40
N PRO A 15 4.12 -6.18 4.37
CA PRO A 15 4.15 -4.92 5.10
C PRO A 15 4.91 -3.84 4.35
N SER A 16 4.76 -2.60 4.82
CA SER A 16 5.69 -1.52 4.53
C SER A 16 6.15 -0.82 5.79
N ILE A 17 7.39 -0.34 5.76
CA ILE A 17 7.96 0.49 6.81
C ILE A 17 8.17 1.91 6.28
N ARG A 18 7.87 2.90 7.11
CA ARG A 18 8.15 4.32 6.88
C ARG A 18 8.72 4.96 8.14
N TYR A 19 9.52 5.99 7.91
CA TYR A 19 9.98 6.88 8.98
C TYR A 19 9.43 8.27 8.73
N HIS A 20 8.81 8.84 9.75
CA HIS A 20 8.30 10.20 9.71
C HIS A 20 8.43 10.85 11.10
N GLU A 21 9.03 12.02 11.15
CA GLU A 21 9.18 12.86 12.37
C GLU A 21 9.59 12.10 13.63
N GLY A 22 10.69 11.34 13.54
CA GLY A 22 11.25 10.62 14.71
C GLY A 22 10.54 9.32 15.05
N THR A 23 9.55 8.89 14.25
CA THR A 23 8.77 7.67 14.48
C THR A 23 8.87 6.74 13.29
N TYR A 24 9.08 5.47 13.55
CA TYR A 24 8.95 4.39 12.57
C TYR A 24 7.54 3.84 12.61
N TYR A 25 6.98 3.63 11.42
CA TYR A 25 5.66 3.09 11.20
C TYR A 25 5.79 1.79 10.39
N VAL A 26 5.21 0.71 10.88
CA VAL A 26 5.01 -0.51 10.09
C VAL A 26 3.52 -0.67 9.85
N CYS A 27 3.16 -0.60 8.56
CA CYS A 27 1.80 -0.79 8.09
C CYS A 27 1.70 -2.15 7.41
N PHE A 28 0.75 -2.98 7.81
CA PHE A 28 0.62 -4.33 7.28
C PHE A 28 -0.83 -4.73 7.09
N PRO A 29 -1.14 -5.54 6.07
CA PRO A 29 -2.47 -6.06 5.86
C PRO A 29 -2.65 -7.38 6.59
N MET A 30 -3.82 -7.58 7.13
CA MET A 30 -4.43 -8.88 7.38
C MET A 30 -5.64 -8.97 6.44
N PRO A 31 -5.52 -9.62 5.26
CA PRO A 31 -6.50 -9.46 4.17
C PRO A 31 -7.91 -9.87 4.50
N ASP A 32 -8.10 -10.64 5.54
CA ASP A 32 -9.40 -11.07 6.07
C ASP A 32 -9.98 -10.09 7.10
N GLU A 33 -9.19 -9.13 7.59
CA GLU A 33 -9.53 -8.31 8.76
C GLU A 33 -9.38 -6.81 8.52
N GLY A 34 -8.35 -6.39 7.77
CA GLY A 34 -8.07 -4.97 7.53
C GLY A 34 -6.59 -4.63 7.46
N ILE A 35 -6.31 -3.33 7.57
CA ILE A 35 -4.96 -2.77 7.60
C ILE A 35 -4.61 -2.36 9.03
N TYR A 36 -3.44 -2.77 9.46
CA TYR A 36 -2.92 -2.49 10.79
C TYR A 36 -1.71 -1.59 10.74
N MET A 37 -1.55 -0.78 11.77
CA MET A 37 -0.40 0.10 11.99
C MET A 37 0.20 -0.18 13.36
N THR A 38 1.53 -0.27 13.43
CA THR A 38 2.31 -0.28 14.68
C THR A 38 3.46 0.69 14.56
N THR A 39 3.88 1.27 15.66
CA THR A 39 4.89 2.33 15.68
C THR A 39 5.95 2.14 16.75
N THR A 40 7.11 2.75 16.54
CA THR A 40 8.15 2.87 17.55
C THR A 40 9.06 4.06 17.26
N LYS A 41 9.74 4.56 18.29
CA LYS A 41 10.85 5.53 18.14
C LYS A 41 12.20 4.82 17.99
N ASP A 42 12.29 3.57 18.39
CA ASP A 42 13.50 2.73 18.27
C ASP A 42 13.13 1.43 17.56
N PRO A 43 13.59 1.23 16.30
CA PRO A 43 13.22 0.03 15.52
C PRO A 43 13.76 -1.28 16.11
N PHE A 44 14.74 -1.21 16.99
CA PHE A 44 15.29 -2.36 17.72
C PHE A 44 14.65 -2.56 19.10
N GLY A 45 13.82 -1.61 19.52
CA GLY A 45 13.13 -1.63 20.80
C GLY A 45 11.73 -2.23 20.71
N LYS A 46 10.89 -1.81 21.68
CA LYS A 46 9.49 -2.25 21.73
C LYS A 46 8.64 -1.45 20.74
N TRP A 47 7.82 -2.16 19.99
CA TRP A 47 6.77 -1.60 19.13
C TRP A 47 5.45 -1.45 19.89
N SER A 48 4.61 -0.51 19.47
CA SER A 48 3.26 -0.35 20.02
C SER A 48 2.39 -1.57 19.71
N GLU A 49 1.29 -1.73 20.45
CA GLU A 49 0.25 -2.67 20.03
C GLU A 49 -0.30 -2.23 18.66
N PRO A 50 -0.52 -3.18 17.73
CA PRO A 50 -1.07 -2.85 16.42
C PRO A 50 -2.50 -2.31 16.51
N VAL A 51 -2.77 -1.21 15.81
CA VAL A 51 -4.09 -0.61 15.67
C VAL A 51 -4.65 -0.97 14.30
N ASN A 52 -5.89 -1.46 14.22
CA ASN A 52 -6.59 -1.65 12.96
C ASN A 52 -7.09 -0.28 12.47
N ILE A 53 -6.36 0.32 11.54
CA ILE A 53 -6.64 1.67 11.01
C ILE A 53 -7.67 1.66 9.88
N ARG A 54 -7.89 0.49 9.24
CA ARG A 54 -8.90 0.26 8.21
C ARG A 54 -9.52 -1.12 8.38
N PRO A 55 -10.63 -1.25 9.10
CA PRO A 55 -11.38 -2.51 9.19
C PRO A 55 -11.96 -2.93 7.84
N GLY A 56 -12.07 -4.23 7.62
CA GLY A 56 -12.67 -4.82 6.42
C GLY A 56 -11.65 -5.51 5.51
N ALA A 57 -12.12 -6.57 4.87
CA ALA A 57 -11.28 -7.43 4.05
C ALA A 57 -10.81 -6.76 2.73
N GLY A 58 -9.78 -7.33 2.14
CA GLY A 58 -9.41 -7.18 0.74
C GLY A 58 -8.28 -6.23 0.40
N TRP A 59 -7.94 -5.27 1.24
CA TRP A 59 -6.78 -4.41 0.98
C TRP A 59 -5.48 -5.13 1.32
N ILE A 60 -4.47 -4.94 0.43
CA ILE A 60 -3.15 -5.55 0.54
C ILE A 60 -2.06 -4.53 0.23
N ASP A 61 -0.83 -4.83 0.63
CA ASP A 61 0.39 -4.08 0.30
C ASP A 61 0.30 -2.59 0.66
N PRO A 62 -0.17 -2.22 1.85
CA PRO A 62 -0.39 -0.82 2.19
C PRO A 62 0.93 -0.05 2.21
N CYS A 63 0.85 1.21 1.79
CA CYS A 63 1.97 2.14 1.86
C CYS A 63 1.49 3.47 2.42
N PRO A 64 1.79 3.79 3.68
CA PRO A 64 1.55 5.12 4.22
C PRO A 64 2.54 6.13 3.62
N PHE A 65 2.06 7.33 3.43
CA PHE A 65 2.82 8.45 2.87
C PHE A 65 2.42 9.74 3.59
N TRP A 66 3.40 10.53 4.01
CA TRP A 66 3.23 11.87 4.58
C TRP A 66 3.69 12.89 3.56
N ASP A 67 2.85 13.89 3.33
CA ASP A 67 3.13 14.98 2.39
C ASP A 67 3.75 16.20 3.10
N ASP A 68 4.37 17.07 2.31
CA ASP A 68 5.04 18.29 2.79
C ASP A 68 4.06 19.32 3.39
N ASP A 69 2.77 19.20 3.10
CA ASP A 69 1.70 20.07 3.63
C ASP A 69 1.15 19.60 5.00
N GLY A 70 1.72 18.53 5.56
CA GLY A 70 1.32 17.95 6.83
C GLY A 70 0.17 16.95 6.74
N LYS A 71 -0.36 16.68 5.56
CA LYS A 71 -1.34 15.63 5.32
C LYS A 71 -0.67 14.27 5.17
N ALA A 72 -1.45 13.24 5.43
CA ALA A 72 -1.00 11.86 5.24
C ALA A 72 -2.01 11.06 4.42
N TYR A 73 -1.51 10.03 3.72
CA TYR A 73 -2.30 9.20 2.83
C TYR A 73 -1.90 7.74 2.96
N LEU A 74 -2.85 6.85 2.71
CA LEU A 74 -2.63 5.42 2.60
C LEU A 74 -2.99 4.98 1.18
N VAL A 75 -2.03 4.42 0.46
CA VAL A 75 -2.26 3.76 -0.83
C VAL A 75 -2.12 2.25 -0.67
N ALA A 76 -2.98 1.47 -1.33
CA ALA A 76 -2.96 0.01 -1.26
C ALA A 76 -3.49 -0.64 -2.54
N GLY A 77 -3.13 -1.89 -2.75
CA GLY A 77 -3.73 -2.78 -3.72
C GLY A 77 -4.90 -3.57 -3.13
N VAL A 78 -5.50 -4.46 -3.95
CA VAL A 78 -6.62 -5.30 -3.53
C VAL A 78 -6.44 -6.76 -3.93
N ALA A 79 -6.91 -7.66 -3.08
CA ALA A 79 -6.82 -9.10 -3.24
C ALA A 79 -8.12 -9.70 -3.80
N LYS A 80 -8.07 -10.23 -5.03
CA LYS A 80 -9.21 -10.91 -5.66
C LYS A 80 -9.78 -12.04 -4.78
N SER A 81 -8.92 -12.75 -4.08
CA SER A 81 -9.34 -13.88 -3.22
C SER A 81 -10.21 -13.46 -2.04
N ARG A 82 -10.34 -12.17 -1.74
CA ARG A 82 -11.13 -11.63 -0.62
C ARG A 82 -12.34 -10.82 -1.08
N ILE A 83 -12.20 -10.04 -2.15
CA ILE A 83 -13.24 -9.12 -2.59
C ILE A 83 -13.67 -9.30 -4.05
N GLY A 84 -13.19 -10.35 -4.73
CA GLY A 84 -13.64 -10.76 -6.06
C GLY A 84 -12.97 -10.08 -7.24
N TYR A 85 -12.22 -8.99 -7.04
CA TYR A 85 -11.46 -8.27 -8.07
C TYR A 85 -10.03 -7.95 -7.63
N LYS A 86 -9.19 -7.61 -8.60
CA LYS A 86 -7.77 -7.26 -8.42
C LYS A 86 -7.33 -6.19 -9.41
N SER A 87 -6.06 -5.84 -9.35
CA SER A 87 -5.41 -4.91 -10.30
C SER A 87 -5.90 -3.47 -10.16
N VAL A 88 -6.36 -3.10 -8.98
CA VAL A 88 -6.84 -1.75 -8.67
C VAL A 88 -6.05 -1.19 -7.50
N LEU A 89 -5.64 0.08 -7.61
CA LEU A 89 -5.02 0.82 -6.52
C LEU A 89 -6.02 1.82 -5.94
N HIS A 90 -6.18 1.77 -4.64
CA HIS A 90 -6.97 2.69 -3.85
C HIS A 90 -6.09 3.60 -3.02
N MET A 91 -6.59 4.79 -2.73
CA MET A 91 -5.98 5.74 -1.81
C MET A 91 -7.04 6.36 -0.92
N VAL A 92 -6.65 6.72 0.29
CA VAL A 92 -7.48 7.44 1.26
C VAL A 92 -6.60 8.39 2.06
N GLU A 93 -7.13 9.52 2.49
CA GLU A 93 -6.46 10.40 3.43
C GLU A 93 -6.36 9.70 4.79
N MET A 94 -5.22 9.82 5.44
CA MET A 94 -4.91 9.23 6.74
C MET A 94 -4.72 10.34 7.77
N GLN A 95 -5.04 10.09 9.01
CA GLN A 95 -4.67 11.01 10.10
C GLN A 95 -3.15 11.21 10.12
N PRO A 96 -2.65 12.42 10.39
CA PRO A 96 -1.22 12.70 10.38
C PRO A 96 -0.41 11.82 11.34
N ASP A 97 -1.02 11.37 12.43
CA ASP A 97 -0.40 10.43 13.37
C ASP A 97 -0.37 8.97 12.88
N GLY A 98 -0.99 8.67 11.73
CA GLY A 98 -1.06 7.34 11.14
C GLY A 98 -2.07 6.39 11.78
N MET A 99 -2.88 6.85 12.74
CA MET A 99 -3.71 5.97 13.58
C MET A 99 -5.16 5.84 13.12
N GLY A 100 -5.51 6.38 11.97
CA GLY A 100 -6.85 6.28 11.40
C GLY A 100 -6.95 6.85 10.00
N LEU A 101 -8.09 6.65 9.35
CA LEU A 101 -8.37 7.16 8.01
C LEU A 101 -9.38 8.30 8.08
N ILE A 102 -9.35 9.19 7.07
CA ILE A 102 -10.21 10.37 6.94
C ILE A 102 -10.89 10.35 5.59
N GLY A 103 -12.23 10.44 5.58
CA GLY A 103 -13.00 10.52 4.33
C GLY A 103 -13.12 9.22 3.57
N ASP A 104 -13.37 9.34 2.27
CA ASP A 104 -13.72 8.21 1.41
C ASP A 104 -12.48 7.62 0.72
N GLU A 105 -12.55 6.31 0.47
CA GLU A 105 -11.57 5.58 -0.34
C GLU A 105 -11.78 5.90 -1.83
N VAL A 106 -10.71 6.33 -2.49
CA VAL A 106 -10.74 6.71 -3.91
C VAL A 106 -9.96 5.67 -4.73
N LYS A 107 -10.59 5.15 -5.78
CA LYS A 107 -9.87 4.39 -6.83
C LYS A 107 -9.01 5.35 -7.62
N ILE A 108 -7.68 5.25 -7.49
CA ILE A 108 -6.73 6.15 -8.15
C ILE A 108 -6.17 5.57 -9.46
N PHE A 109 -6.21 4.25 -9.61
CA PHE A 109 -5.75 3.58 -10.83
C PHE A 109 -6.42 2.22 -11.00
N ASP A 110 -6.86 1.91 -12.22
CA ASP A 110 -7.40 0.61 -12.59
C ASP A 110 -6.50 -0.05 -13.65
N GLY A 111 -5.74 -1.05 -13.23
CA GLY A 111 -4.84 -1.78 -14.11
C GLY A 111 -5.56 -2.67 -15.12
N ASN A 112 -6.83 -3.01 -14.90
CA ASN A 112 -7.61 -3.79 -15.86
C ASN A 112 -7.98 -2.93 -17.09
N GLU A 113 -8.14 -1.63 -16.91
CA GLU A 113 -8.44 -0.66 -17.98
C GLU A 113 -7.16 -0.15 -18.69
N ASN A 114 -5.97 -0.44 -18.13
CA ASN A 114 -4.69 0.13 -18.57
C ASN A 114 -3.62 -0.93 -18.89
N ASP A 115 -4.01 -2.16 -19.16
CA ASP A 115 -3.09 -3.28 -19.44
C ASP A 115 -2.03 -3.54 -18.34
N GLN A 116 -2.34 -3.13 -17.11
CA GLN A 116 -1.50 -3.33 -15.94
C GLN A 116 -2.09 -4.40 -15.00
N VAL A 117 -2.44 -5.54 -15.61
CA VAL A 117 -3.05 -6.66 -14.87
C VAL A 117 -2.13 -7.14 -13.75
N THR A 118 -2.72 -7.43 -12.61
CA THR A 118 -2.01 -7.79 -11.37
C THR A 118 -1.08 -6.67 -10.87
N ILE A 119 -1.48 -5.39 -11.08
CA ILE A 119 -0.80 -4.30 -10.40
C ILE A 119 -1.10 -4.35 -8.90
N GLU A 120 -0.04 -4.32 -8.09
CA GLU A 120 -0.10 -4.45 -6.63
C GLU A 120 1.17 -3.82 -6.01
N GLY A 121 1.38 -3.94 -4.71
CA GLY A 121 2.62 -3.51 -4.06
C GLY A 121 2.97 -2.02 -4.18
N PRO A 122 2.01 -1.06 -4.14
CA PRO A 122 2.31 0.34 -4.39
C PRO A 122 3.29 0.90 -3.36
N LYS A 123 4.26 1.70 -3.83
CA LYS A 123 5.15 2.48 -2.98
C LYS A 123 5.14 3.94 -3.46
N MET A 124 4.67 4.83 -2.60
CA MET A 124 4.44 6.23 -2.92
C MET A 124 5.58 7.12 -2.46
N TYR A 125 5.91 8.09 -3.30
CA TYR A 125 6.94 9.10 -3.07
C TYR A 125 6.52 10.44 -3.70
N LYS A 126 7.11 11.55 -3.20
CA LYS A 126 6.99 12.88 -3.81
C LYS A 126 8.38 13.40 -4.16
N ARG A 127 8.51 13.96 -5.36
CA ARG A 127 9.74 14.59 -5.81
C ARG A 127 9.44 15.72 -6.79
N ASN A 128 10.04 16.89 -6.55
CA ASN A 128 9.91 18.07 -7.43
C ASN A 128 8.44 18.44 -7.73
N GLY A 129 7.57 18.34 -6.73
CA GLY A 129 6.14 18.64 -6.85
C GLY A 129 5.33 17.64 -7.68
N TRP A 130 5.87 16.44 -7.89
CA TRP A 130 5.17 15.29 -8.48
C TRP A 130 5.03 14.16 -7.48
N TYR A 131 3.87 13.53 -7.45
CA TYR A 131 3.63 12.27 -6.76
C TYR A 131 3.97 11.12 -7.70
N TYR A 132 4.69 10.13 -7.18
CA TYR A 132 5.07 8.91 -7.89
C TYR A 132 4.59 7.70 -7.10
N ILE A 133 4.00 6.74 -7.80
CA ILE A 133 3.68 5.43 -7.22
C ILE A 133 4.39 4.38 -8.07
N PHE A 134 5.28 3.64 -7.44
CA PHE A 134 5.94 2.48 -8.03
C PHE A 134 5.12 1.25 -7.66
N ALA A 135 4.61 0.54 -8.65
CA ALA A 135 3.80 -0.65 -8.44
C ALA A 135 4.14 -1.72 -9.48
N PRO A 136 4.55 -2.92 -9.08
CA PRO A 136 4.74 -4.03 -10.02
C PRO A 136 3.40 -4.49 -10.61
N ALA A 137 3.45 -4.95 -11.85
CA ALA A 137 2.31 -5.55 -12.56
C ALA A 137 2.75 -6.80 -13.33
N GLY A 138 1.84 -7.54 -13.95
CA GLY A 138 2.12 -8.75 -14.75
C GLY A 138 2.33 -10.03 -13.95
N GLY A 139 2.35 -9.96 -12.61
CA GLY A 139 2.50 -11.11 -11.73
C GLY A 139 3.92 -11.66 -11.61
N VAL A 140 4.08 -12.76 -10.88
CA VAL A 140 5.39 -13.26 -10.40
C VAL A 140 6.31 -13.76 -11.52
N LYS A 141 5.76 -14.33 -12.58
CA LYS A 141 6.59 -14.99 -13.64
C LYS A 141 7.08 -14.03 -14.73
N THR A 142 6.28 -13.04 -15.05
CA THR A 142 6.50 -12.15 -16.21
C THR A 142 6.27 -10.69 -15.86
N GLY A 143 6.43 -10.36 -14.59
CA GLY A 143 6.15 -9.03 -14.06
C GLY A 143 7.10 -7.95 -14.55
N TRP A 144 6.61 -6.74 -14.51
CA TRP A 144 7.35 -5.52 -14.81
C TRP A 144 7.07 -4.45 -13.74
N GLN A 145 7.87 -3.41 -13.72
CA GLN A 145 7.63 -2.26 -12.87
C GLN A 145 6.82 -1.21 -13.63
N THR A 146 5.68 -0.83 -13.06
CA THR A 146 4.91 0.34 -13.50
C THR A 146 5.20 1.51 -12.59
N VAL A 147 5.37 2.69 -13.17
CA VAL A 147 5.50 3.96 -12.45
C VAL A 147 4.34 4.85 -12.83
N LEU A 148 3.56 5.22 -11.84
CA LEU A 148 2.48 6.19 -11.95
C LEU A 148 2.98 7.55 -11.49
N ARG A 149 2.55 8.64 -12.14
CA ARG A 149 2.84 9.98 -11.64
C ARG A 149 1.68 10.95 -11.82
N SER A 150 1.56 11.91 -10.92
CA SER A 150 0.56 12.97 -10.97
C SER A 150 1.05 14.23 -10.29
N LYS A 151 0.47 15.39 -10.63
CA LYS A 151 0.60 16.64 -9.88
C LYS A 151 -0.36 16.73 -8.69
N ASN A 152 -1.41 15.93 -8.69
CA ASN A 152 -2.39 15.87 -7.63
C ASN A 152 -2.31 14.51 -6.93
N VAL A 153 -2.42 14.51 -5.62
CA VAL A 153 -2.24 13.30 -4.78
C VAL A 153 -3.24 12.19 -5.14
N PHE A 154 -4.49 12.54 -5.47
CA PHE A 154 -5.51 11.59 -5.91
C PHE A 154 -5.56 11.37 -7.43
N GLY A 155 -4.62 11.96 -8.19
CA GLY A 155 -4.58 11.84 -9.62
C GLY A 155 -5.33 12.94 -10.38
N PRO A 156 -5.63 12.72 -11.67
CA PRO A 156 -5.38 11.48 -12.42
C PRO A 156 -3.89 11.16 -12.56
N TYR A 157 -3.59 9.87 -12.55
CA TYR A 157 -2.23 9.37 -12.71
C TYR A 157 -1.98 8.95 -14.17
N GLU A 158 -0.94 9.51 -14.79
CA GLU A 158 -0.34 8.94 -15.99
C GLU A 158 0.64 7.82 -15.59
N TYR A 159 0.83 6.81 -16.45
CA TYR A 159 1.72 5.71 -16.14
C TYR A 159 2.73 5.44 -17.24
N LYS A 160 3.84 4.82 -16.84
CA LYS A 160 4.86 4.31 -17.73
C LYS A 160 5.33 2.94 -17.24
N VAL A 161 5.41 2.00 -18.16
CA VAL A 161 6.08 0.74 -17.91
C VAL A 161 7.59 0.98 -17.99
N CYS A 162 8.27 0.72 -16.90
CA CYS A 162 9.73 0.67 -16.89
C CYS A 162 10.16 -0.73 -17.23
N LEU A 163 10.99 -0.87 -18.24
CA LEU A 163 11.60 -2.15 -18.56
C LEU A 163 12.33 -2.66 -17.34
N LEU A 164 11.89 -3.78 -16.90
CA LEU A 164 12.61 -4.54 -15.99
C LEU A 164 12.51 -5.97 -16.36
N TYR A 165 13.44 -6.38 -16.67
CA TYR A 165 14.29 -6.97 -15.80
C TYR A 165 13.66 -8.13 -15.06
N THR A 166 13.79 -9.12 -15.63
CA THR A 166 13.75 -10.39 -14.97
C THR A 166 15.12 -10.66 -14.41
N SER A 167 15.28 -10.77 -13.17
CA SER A 167 16.36 -11.56 -12.70
C SER A 167 16.06 -12.99 -12.95
N PRO A 168 16.83 -13.62 -13.67
CA PRO A 168 16.92 -15.03 -13.46
C PRO A 168 18.01 -15.29 -12.50
N SER A 169 17.79 -16.15 -11.70
CA SER A 169 18.86 -17.10 -11.36
C SER A 169 18.33 -18.12 -10.44
#